data_17ee2f87b23f757f98cdbc9b15e94bc3
#
_entry.id   17ee2f87b23f757f98cdbc9b15e94bc3
#
_cell.length_a   1.000
_cell.length_b   1.000
_cell.length_c   1.000
_cell.angle_alpha   90.00
_cell.angle_beta   90.00
_cell.angle_gamma   90.00
#
_symmetry.space_group_name_H-M   'P 1'
#
loop_
_entity.id
_entity.type
_entity.pdbx_description
1 polymer ?
#
loop_
_entity_poly.entity_id
_entity_poly.type
_entity_poly.pdbx_seq_one_letter_code
_entity_poly.pdbx_strand_id
1 'polypeptide(L)'
;FYPHDIRFYELALLHKSYSVKTEQGGLLNNERLEFLGDAILDAVVADIIYQNFEGKREGFMTNTRSKIVSRESLNHVAEQIGLSKLIKFTIRNSAHNSNLGGNAFEALIGAIYLDRGYAYCKYFMENRIIGQYIDLKKISRKEVNFKSKLIEWSQKNKILLRYELVSQSLDEF
;
A
#
# COMPACT_ATOMS: atom_id res chain seq x y z
N PHE A 1 -14.05 13.82 -7.48
CA PHE A 1 -14.50 13.17 -8.72
C PHE A 1 -15.81 12.42 -8.49
N TYR A 2 -16.54 12.13 -9.56
CA TYR A 2 -17.77 11.35 -9.48
C TYR A 2 -17.53 9.97 -10.11
N PRO A 3 -17.86 8.85 -9.43
CA PRO A 3 -17.77 7.52 -10.00
C PRO A 3 -18.78 7.35 -11.16
N HIS A 4 -18.40 6.56 -12.18
CA HIS A 4 -19.33 6.10 -13.20
C HIS A 4 -20.18 4.93 -12.65
N ASP A 5 -19.52 4.02 -11.90
CA ASP A 5 -20.17 2.92 -11.22
C ASP A 5 -19.80 2.88 -9.74
N ILE A 6 -20.72 3.33 -8.90
CA ILE A 6 -20.54 3.41 -7.44
C ILE A 6 -20.33 2.02 -6.80
N ARG A 7 -20.81 0.94 -7.45
CA ARG A 7 -20.74 -0.43 -6.90
C ARG A 7 -19.31 -0.89 -6.67
N PHE A 8 -18.35 -0.47 -7.51
CA PHE A 8 -16.92 -0.79 -7.30
C PHE A 8 -16.39 -0.17 -6.00
N TYR A 9 -16.81 1.04 -5.68
CA TYR A 9 -16.38 1.78 -4.48
C TYR A 9 -17.02 1.23 -3.22
N GLU A 10 -18.32 0.87 -3.28
CA GLU A 10 -18.97 0.18 -2.18
C GLU A 10 -18.34 -1.17 -1.88
N LEU A 11 -17.96 -1.92 -2.92
CA LEU A 11 -17.26 -3.18 -2.78
C LEU A 11 -15.85 -3.01 -2.18
N ALA A 12 -15.11 -1.97 -2.56
CA ALA A 12 -13.80 -1.67 -2.01
C ALA A 12 -13.82 -1.44 -0.48
N LEU A 13 -14.94 -0.96 0.04
CA LEU A 13 -15.16 -0.70 1.47
C LEU A 13 -15.64 -1.94 2.25
N LEU A 14 -15.89 -3.05 1.59
CA LEU A 14 -16.46 -4.24 2.19
C LEU A 14 -15.35 -5.23 2.57
N HIS A 15 -14.84 -5.13 3.81
CA HIS A 15 -13.80 -6.02 4.29
C HIS A 15 -14.26 -7.49 4.36
N LYS A 16 -13.36 -8.44 4.15
CA LYS A 16 -13.64 -9.89 4.16
C LYS A 16 -14.36 -10.39 5.41
N SER A 17 -14.16 -9.77 6.57
CA SER A 17 -14.87 -10.13 7.80
C SER A 17 -16.37 -9.78 7.77
N TYR A 18 -16.78 -8.94 6.83
CA TYR A 18 -18.17 -8.50 6.61
C TYR A 18 -18.68 -8.94 5.23
N SER A 19 -18.19 -10.07 4.72
CA SER A 19 -18.60 -10.58 3.40
C SER A 19 -20.11 -10.79 3.30
N VAL A 20 -20.68 -10.39 2.15
CA VAL A 20 -22.11 -10.57 1.84
C VAL A 20 -22.26 -11.79 0.94
N LYS A 21 -23.23 -12.66 1.25
CA LYS A 21 -23.55 -13.81 0.38
C LYS A 21 -24.29 -13.32 -0.86
N THR A 22 -23.84 -13.76 -2.03
CA THR A 22 -24.57 -13.56 -3.29
C THR A 22 -25.66 -14.60 -3.45
N GLU A 23 -26.65 -14.36 -4.31
CA GLU A 23 -27.72 -15.31 -4.65
C GLU A 23 -27.16 -16.63 -5.21
N GLN A 24 -26.00 -16.59 -5.84
CA GLN A 24 -25.29 -17.74 -6.39
C GLN A 24 -24.39 -18.47 -5.37
N GLY A 25 -24.46 -18.11 -4.07
CA GLY A 25 -23.72 -18.75 -2.99
C GLY A 25 -22.26 -18.30 -2.84
N GLY A 26 -21.80 -17.33 -3.64
CA GLY A 26 -20.46 -16.72 -3.50
C GLY A 26 -20.39 -15.72 -2.35
N LEU A 27 -19.16 -15.37 -1.94
CA LEU A 27 -18.89 -14.31 -0.97
C LEU A 27 -18.41 -13.06 -1.70
N LEU A 28 -19.09 -11.94 -1.45
CA LEU A 28 -18.74 -10.63 -1.97
C LEU A 28 -17.98 -9.84 -0.88
N ASN A 29 -16.75 -9.46 -1.18
CA ASN A 29 -15.88 -8.63 -0.35
C ASN A 29 -14.82 -7.95 -1.20
N ASN A 30 -13.91 -7.18 -0.59
CA ASN A 30 -12.92 -6.39 -1.29
C ASN A 30 -11.64 -7.14 -1.71
N GLU A 31 -11.44 -8.40 -1.36
CA GLU A 31 -10.16 -9.12 -1.59
C GLU A 31 -9.75 -9.13 -3.07
N ARG A 32 -10.69 -9.28 -4.00
CA ARG A 32 -10.38 -9.27 -5.44
C ARG A 32 -9.98 -7.90 -5.96
N LEU A 33 -10.57 -6.83 -5.41
CA LEU A 33 -10.20 -5.45 -5.72
C LEU A 33 -8.86 -5.09 -5.08
N GLU A 34 -8.61 -5.53 -3.86
CA GLU A 34 -7.32 -5.41 -3.16
C GLU A 34 -6.20 -6.03 -4.01
N PHE A 35 -6.36 -7.29 -4.44
CA PHE A 35 -5.39 -7.97 -5.30
C PHE A 35 -5.09 -7.20 -6.60
N LEU A 36 -6.12 -6.72 -7.29
CA LEU A 36 -5.95 -5.93 -8.51
C LEU A 36 -5.33 -4.58 -8.22
N GLY A 37 -5.80 -3.94 -7.17
CA GLY A 37 -5.38 -2.59 -6.78
C GLY A 37 -3.93 -2.52 -6.32
N ASP A 38 -3.43 -3.52 -5.62
CA ASP A 38 -2.01 -3.65 -5.25
C ASP A 38 -1.11 -3.59 -6.50
N ALA A 39 -1.40 -4.41 -7.50
CA ALA A 39 -0.63 -4.43 -8.75
C ALA A 39 -0.70 -3.09 -9.52
N ILE A 40 -1.89 -2.46 -9.58
CA ILE A 40 -2.08 -1.16 -10.24
C ILE A 40 -1.38 -0.05 -9.47
N LEU A 41 -1.47 -0.05 -8.13
CA LEU A 41 -0.80 0.91 -7.26
C LEU A 41 0.72 0.86 -7.43
N ASP A 42 1.28 -0.35 -7.43
CA ASP A 42 2.72 -0.56 -7.66
C ASP A 42 3.17 0.00 -9.01
N ALA A 43 2.41 -0.24 -10.07
CA ALA A 43 2.70 0.27 -11.41
C ALA A 43 2.60 1.80 -11.47
N VAL A 44 1.53 2.38 -10.90
CA VAL A 44 1.31 3.83 -10.85
C VAL A 44 2.41 4.53 -10.06
N VAL A 45 2.76 4.01 -8.87
CA VAL A 45 3.81 4.60 -8.04
C VAL A 45 5.17 4.48 -8.71
N ALA A 46 5.45 3.36 -9.39
CA ALA A 46 6.69 3.20 -10.17
C ALA A 46 6.80 4.24 -11.30
N ASP A 47 5.72 4.48 -12.05
CA ASP A 47 5.66 5.49 -13.11
C ASP A 47 5.89 6.90 -12.54
N ILE A 48 5.23 7.25 -11.44
CA ILE A 48 5.41 8.55 -10.77
C ILE A 48 6.87 8.74 -10.31
N ILE A 49 7.47 7.72 -9.69
CA ILE A 49 8.86 7.77 -9.22
C ILE A 49 9.81 7.93 -10.41
N TYR A 50 9.61 7.16 -11.46
CA TYR A 50 10.43 7.22 -12.67
C TYR A 50 10.45 8.63 -13.25
N GLN A 51 9.30 9.30 -13.33
CA GLN A 51 9.19 10.65 -13.84
C GLN A 51 9.76 11.73 -12.90
N ASN A 52 9.64 11.54 -11.59
CA ASN A 52 10.06 12.56 -10.62
C ASN A 52 11.54 12.47 -10.21
N PHE A 53 12.20 11.34 -10.47
CA PHE A 53 13.59 11.11 -10.05
C PHE A 53 14.48 10.73 -11.24
N GLU A 54 14.54 11.59 -12.24
CA GLU A 54 15.39 11.43 -13.40
C GLU A 54 16.85 11.22 -12.97
N GLY A 55 17.56 10.30 -13.63
CA GLY A 55 18.96 9.98 -13.36
C GLY A 55 19.23 9.16 -12.09
N LYS A 56 18.19 8.76 -11.32
CA LYS A 56 18.36 7.83 -10.20
C LYS A 56 18.43 6.39 -10.69
N ARG A 57 19.23 5.58 -9.96
CA ARG A 57 19.40 4.15 -10.25
C ARG A 57 18.19 3.34 -9.79
N GLU A 58 18.03 2.15 -10.36
CA GLU A 58 16.94 1.21 -10.08
C GLU A 58 16.75 0.96 -8.58
N GLY A 59 17.82 0.67 -7.84
CA GLY A 59 17.75 0.40 -6.40
C GLY A 59 17.17 1.57 -5.58
N PHE A 60 17.42 2.84 -5.99
CA PHE A 60 16.77 4.00 -5.37
C PHE A 60 15.27 4.02 -5.67
N MET A 61 14.87 3.73 -6.90
CA MET A 61 13.45 3.72 -7.31
C MET A 61 12.69 2.61 -6.59
N THR A 62 13.23 1.41 -6.55
CA THR A 62 12.64 0.25 -5.84
C THR A 62 12.51 0.52 -4.34
N ASN A 63 13.55 1.06 -3.70
CA ASN A 63 13.49 1.40 -2.28
C ASN A 63 12.48 2.53 -1.99
N THR A 64 12.37 3.53 -2.88
CA THR A 64 11.39 4.62 -2.73
C THR A 64 9.96 4.10 -2.90
N ARG A 65 9.71 3.25 -3.93
CA ARG A 65 8.42 2.61 -4.14
C ARG A 65 8.00 1.80 -2.91
N SER A 66 8.84 0.91 -2.42
CA SER A 66 8.53 0.07 -1.26
C SER A 66 8.14 0.85 0.01
N LYS A 67 8.68 2.06 0.18
CA LYS A 67 8.30 2.93 1.29
C LYS A 67 6.91 3.54 1.09
N ILE A 68 6.58 3.94 -0.14
CA ILE A 68 5.28 4.55 -0.47
C ILE A 68 4.17 3.52 -0.35
N VAL A 69 4.38 2.31 -0.90
CA VAL A 69 3.39 1.23 -0.86
C VAL A 69 3.50 0.34 0.38
N SER A 70 4.33 0.74 1.37
CA SER A 70 4.39 0.00 2.63
C SER A 70 3.05 0.03 3.35
N ARG A 71 2.74 -1.06 4.04
CA ARG A 71 1.53 -1.19 4.85
C ARG A 71 1.31 -0.01 5.82
N GLU A 72 2.37 0.43 6.49
CA GLU A 72 2.35 1.60 7.37
C GLU A 72 1.93 2.87 6.63
N SER A 73 2.53 3.12 5.45
CA SER A 73 2.22 4.29 4.63
C SER A 73 0.78 4.27 4.11
N LEU A 74 0.32 3.12 3.59
CA LEU A 74 -1.05 2.99 3.06
C LEU A 74 -2.11 3.11 4.16
N ASN A 75 -1.88 2.53 5.34
CA ASN A 75 -2.76 2.71 6.49
C ASN A 75 -2.84 4.19 6.90
N HIS A 76 -1.70 4.87 6.95
CA HIS A 76 -1.66 6.30 7.27
C HIS A 76 -2.44 7.12 6.25
N VAL A 77 -2.23 6.89 4.96
CA VAL A 77 -2.98 7.57 3.89
C VAL A 77 -4.48 7.30 4.02
N ALA A 78 -4.90 6.05 4.22
CA ALA A 78 -6.30 5.67 4.38
C ALA A 78 -6.97 6.40 5.55
N GLU A 79 -6.25 6.58 6.65
CA GLU A 79 -6.71 7.34 7.81
C GLU A 79 -6.84 8.83 7.48
N GLN A 80 -5.83 9.44 6.87
CA GLN A 80 -5.80 10.87 6.55
C GLN A 80 -6.90 11.29 5.56
N ILE A 81 -7.22 10.43 4.58
CA ILE A 81 -8.33 10.69 3.64
C ILE A 81 -9.71 10.31 4.21
N GLY A 82 -9.75 9.78 5.44
CA GLY A 82 -11.00 9.37 6.10
C GLY A 82 -11.58 8.04 5.61
N LEU A 83 -10.85 7.29 4.77
CA LEU A 83 -11.30 6.01 4.22
C LEU A 83 -11.59 4.99 5.32
N SER A 84 -10.75 4.93 6.35
CA SER A 84 -10.89 4.00 7.47
C SER A 84 -12.26 4.08 8.18
N LYS A 85 -12.91 5.25 8.16
CA LYS A 85 -14.24 5.46 8.76
C LYS A 85 -15.39 4.87 7.93
N LEU A 86 -15.14 4.58 6.66
CA LEU A 86 -16.12 4.07 5.71
C LEU A 86 -16.09 2.56 5.57
N ILE A 87 -15.03 1.90 6.07
CA ILE A 87 -14.85 0.45 5.93
C ILE A 87 -15.91 -0.29 6.76
N LYS A 88 -16.62 -1.20 6.10
CA LYS A 88 -17.55 -2.13 6.74
C LYS A 88 -16.80 -3.39 7.16
N PHE A 89 -16.70 -3.64 8.46
CA PHE A 89 -16.02 -4.80 9.02
C PHE A 89 -16.69 -5.31 10.29
N THR A 90 -16.45 -6.57 10.64
CA THR A 90 -16.92 -7.16 11.89
C THR A 90 -15.75 -7.28 12.86
N ILE A 91 -15.90 -6.74 14.07
CA ILE A 91 -14.88 -6.81 15.12
C ILE A 91 -14.88 -8.23 15.68
N ARG A 92 -13.94 -9.07 15.24
CA ARG A 92 -13.73 -10.41 15.81
C ARG A 92 -12.42 -10.58 16.55
N ASN A 93 -11.36 -9.82 16.20
CA ASN A 93 -10.06 -9.82 16.90
C ASN A 93 -9.28 -8.55 16.57
N SER A 94 -8.74 -7.86 17.56
CA SER A 94 -7.99 -6.62 17.41
C SER A 94 -6.69 -6.75 16.59
N ALA A 95 -6.05 -7.91 16.61
CA ALA A 95 -4.81 -8.16 15.86
C ALA A 95 -5.00 -8.17 14.33
N HIS A 96 -6.19 -8.53 13.82
CA HIS A 96 -6.49 -8.53 12.38
C HIS A 96 -6.87 -7.14 11.83
N ASN A 97 -7.10 -6.16 12.70
CA ASN A 97 -7.57 -4.84 12.31
C ASN A 97 -6.44 -3.89 11.88
N SER A 98 -5.17 -4.25 12.11
CA SER A 98 -4.02 -3.37 11.84
C SER A 98 -3.82 -3.03 10.35
N ASN A 99 -4.44 -3.77 9.41
CA ASN A 99 -4.24 -3.63 7.98
C ASN A 99 -5.48 -3.18 7.20
N LEU A 100 -6.59 -2.94 7.89
CA LEU A 100 -7.88 -2.62 7.24
C LEU A 100 -7.78 -1.41 6.30
N GLY A 101 -7.08 -0.36 6.73
CA GLY A 101 -6.94 0.87 5.97
C GLY A 101 -6.16 0.66 4.67
N GLY A 102 -4.99 0.01 4.75
CA GLY A 102 -4.13 -0.27 3.60
C GLY A 102 -4.81 -1.15 2.56
N ASN A 103 -5.40 -2.27 3.00
CA ASN A 103 -6.14 -3.17 2.12
C ASN A 103 -7.33 -2.47 1.43
N ALA A 104 -8.07 -1.63 2.17
CA ALA A 104 -9.16 -0.85 1.59
C ALA A 104 -8.65 0.23 0.63
N PHE A 105 -7.47 0.80 0.86
CA PHE A 105 -6.85 1.75 -0.06
C PHE A 105 -6.43 1.06 -1.36
N GLU A 106 -5.80 -0.10 -1.30
CA GLU A 106 -5.50 -0.92 -2.48
C GLU A 106 -6.80 -1.27 -3.23
N ALA A 107 -7.83 -1.74 -2.52
CA ALA A 107 -9.13 -2.02 -3.12
C ALA A 107 -9.77 -0.79 -3.77
N LEU A 108 -9.60 0.41 -3.18
CA LEU A 108 -10.04 1.67 -3.79
C LEU A 108 -9.31 1.96 -5.10
N ILE A 109 -7.99 1.73 -5.17
CA ILE A 109 -7.24 1.86 -6.43
C ILE A 109 -7.76 0.86 -7.47
N GLY A 110 -8.04 -0.39 -7.08
CA GLY A 110 -8.68 -1.38 -7.95
C GLY A 110 -10.05 -0.93 -8.46
N ALA A 111 -10.87 -0.32 -7.60
CA ALA A 111 -12.16 0.25 -7.97
C ALA A 111 -12.01 1.40 -8.97
N ILE A 112 -11.11 2.34 -8.71
CA ILE A 112 -10.82 3.47 -9.63
C ILE A 112 -10.34 2.94 -10.97
N TYR A 113 -9.48 1.92 -10.97
CA TYR A 113 -8.98 1.33 -12.21
C TYR A 113 -10.09 0.71 -13.06
N LEU A 114 -11.00 -0.06 -12.46
CA LEU A 114 -12.13 -0.66 -13.17
C LEU A 114 -13.12 0.37 -13.69
N ASP A 115 -13.32 1.44 -12.94
CA ASP A 115 -14.27 2.51 -13.28
C ASP A 115 -13.72 3.53 -14.29
N ARG A 116 -12.43 3.89 -14.16
CA ARG A 116 -11.83 5.04 -14.86
C ARG A 116 -10.51 4.75 -15.58
N GLY A 117 -9.96 3.57 -15.39
CA GLY A 117 -8.70 3.15 -16.01
C GLY A 117 -7.43 3.69 -15.34
N TYR A 118 -6.29 3.26 -15.89
CA TYR A 118 -4.96 3.54 -15.34
C TYR A 118 -4.63 5.04 -15.24
N ALA A 119 -4.92 5.79 -16.28
CA ALA A 119 -4.61 7.22 -16.31
C ALA A 119 -5.28 7.99 -15.16
N TYR A 120 -6.47 7.56 -14.77
CA TYR A 120 -7.18 8.17 -13.66
C TYR A 120 -6.63 7.74 -12.30
N CYS A 121 -6.17 6.48 -12.14
CA CYS A 121 -5.44 6.05 -10.95
C CYS A 121 -4.18 6.92 -10.76
N LYS A 122 -3.42 7.13 -11.83
CA LYS A 122 -2.23 7.98 -11.80
C LYS A 122 -2.59 9.42 -11.42
N TYR A 123 -3.59 10.01 -12.06
CA TYR A 123 -4.08 11.34 -11.71
C TYR A 123 -4.51 11.44 -10.23
N PHE A 124 -5.22 10.44 -9.73
CA PHE A 124 -5.64 10.39 -8.33
C PHE A 124 -4.45 10.34 -7.38
N MET A 125 -3.47 9.47 -7.65
CA MET A 125 -2.26 9.37 -6.84
C MET A 125 -1.45 10.67 -6.85
N GLU A 126 -1.22 11.28 -8.00
CA GLU A 126 -0.43 12.51 -8.14
C GLU A 126 -1.12 13.72 -7.48
N ASN A 127 -2.42 13.90 -7.70
CA ASN A 127 -3.11 15.13 -7.35
C ASN A 127 -3.87 15.08 -6.03
N ARG A 128 -4.13 13.88 -5.48
CA ARG A 128 -4.90 13.73 -4.25
C ARG A 128 -4.13 13.08 -3.12
N ILE A 129 -3.10 12.30 -3.42
CA ILE A 129 -2.35 11.55 -2.42
C ILE A 129 -0.94 12.11 -2.27
N ILE A 130 -0.17 12.13 -3.36
CA ILE A 130 1.21 12.62 -3.36
C ILE A 130 1.19 14.15 -3.26
N GLY A 131 2.08 14.70 -2.45
CA GLY A 131 2.14 16.13 -2.17
C GLY A 131 1.21 16.60 -1.04
N GLN A 132 0.06 15.93 -0.84
CA GLN A 132 -0.83 16.25 0.29
C GLN A 132 -0.53 15.37 1.53
N TYR A 133 -0.35 14.07 1.30
CA TYR A 133 -0.16 13.08 2.37
C TYR A 133 1.18 12.37 2.29
N ILE A 134 1.81 12.33 1.10
CA ILE A 134 3.11 11.71 0.85
C ILE A 134 4.05 12.76 0.24
N ASP A 135 5.08 13.15 0.98
CA ASP A 135 6.19 13.94 0.46
C ASP A 135 7.24 13.02 -0.17
N LEU A 136 7.30 12.99 -1.51
CA LEU A 136 8.22 12.14 -2.26
C LEU A 136 9.69 12.39 -1.91
N LYS A 137 10.08 13.67 -1.70
CA LYS A 137 11.46 14.02 -1.37
C LYS A 137 11.84 13.56 0.03
N LYS A 138 10.93 13.72 0.99
CA LYS A 138 11.13 13.31 2.37
C LYS A 138 11.16 11.78 2.48
N ILE A 139 10.21 11.08 1.87
CA ILE A 139 10.12 9.62 1.94
C ILE A 139 11.30 8.95 1.23
N SER A 140 11.78 9.49 0.11
CA SER A 140 12.95 8.96 -0.60
C SER A 140 14.23 9.03 0.22
N ARG A 141 14.34 10.02 1.13
CA ARG A 141 15.50 10.20 2.02
C ARG A 141 15.38 9.41 3.33
N LYS A 142 14.16 9.02 3.74
CA LYS A 142 13.94 8.25 4.97
C LYS A 142 14.65 6.90 4.84
N GLU A 143 15.59 6.62 5.72
CA GLU A 143 16.28 5.34 5.76
C GLU A 143 15.46 4.35 6.58
N VAL A 144 15.06 3.26 5.96
CA VAL A 144 14.26 2.21 6.62
C VAL A 144 14.90 0.83 6.54
N ASN A 145 15.94 0.66 5.72
CA ASN A 145 16.56 -0.64 5.48
C ASN A 145 18.06 -0.66 5.87
N PHE A 146 18.32 -0.40 7.13
CA PHE A 146 19.69 -0.38 7.67
C PHE A 146 20.42 -1.72 7.52
N LYS A 147 19.68 -2.85 7.63
CA LYS A 147 20.26 -4.19 7.44
C LYS A 147 20.78 -4.39 6.03
N SER A 148 20.01 -4.06 5.01
CA SER A 148 20.44 -4.16 3.61
C SER A 148 21.62 -3.24 3.32
N LYS A 149 21.60 -2.02 3.83
CA LYS A 149 22.74 -1.10 3.69
C LYS A 149 24.01 -1.62 4.35
N LEU A 150 23.89 -2.22 5.52
CA LEU A 150 25.05 -2.82 6.18
C LEU A 150 25.61 -3.99 5.35
N ILE A 151 24.74 -4.80 4.75
CA ILE A 151 25.15 -5.89 3.84
C ILE A 151 25.86 -5.31 2.60
N GLU A 152 25.25 -4.34 1.93
CA GLU A 152 25.85 -3.68 0.75
C GLU A 152 27.21 -3.06 1.08
N TRP A 153 27.30 -2.37 2.22
CA TRP A 153 28.53 -1.78 2.68
C TRP A 153 29.61 -2.84 2.95
N SER A 154 29.25 -3.95 3.60
CA SER A 154 30.17 -5.05 3.90
C SER A 154 30.70 -5.71 2.63
N GLN A 155 29.82 -5.98 1.66
CA GLN A 155 30.19 -6.54 0.36
C GLN A 155 31.13 -5.60 -0.40
N LYS A 156 30.82 -4.30 -0.44
CA LYS A 156 31.66 -3.30 -1.08
C LYS A 156 33.06 -3.20 -0.47
N ASN A 157 33.15 -3.36 0.86
CA ASN A 157 34.40 -3.28 1.60
C ASN A 157 35.05 -4.66 1.82
N LYS A 158 34.47 -5.75 1.26
CA LYS A 158 34.95 -7.14 1.41
C LYS A 158 35.05 -7.57 2.88
N ILE A 159 34.15 -7.09 3.73
CA ILE A 159 34.07 -7.44 5.15
C ILE A 159 33.01 -8.54 5.31
N LEU A 160 33.40 -9.62 6.01
CA LEU A 160 32.46 -10.70 6.32
C LEU A 160 31.53 -10.26 7.47
N LEU A 161 30.22 -10.22 7.24
CA LEU A 161 29.22 -10.00 8.26
C LEU A 161 28.71 -11.34 8.80
N ARG A 162 28.61 -11.42 10.12
CA ARG A 162 27.95 -12.53 10.81
C ARG A 162 26.86 -11.93 11.70
N TYR A 163 25.66 -12.51 11.61
CA TYR A 163 24.55 -12.16 12.49
C TYR A 163 24.41 -13.21 13.57
N GLU A 164 24.36 -12.77 14.82
CA GLU A 164 24.12 -13.64 15.97
C GLU A 164 22.83 -13.22 16.65
N LEU A 165 21.97 -14.19 16.97
CA LEU A 165 20.76 -13.95 17.73
C LEU A 165 21.15 -13.77 19.20
N VAL A 166 21.10 -12.54 19.70
CA VAL A 166 21.50 -12.20 21.07
C VAL A 166 20.34 -12.46 22.06
N SER A 167 19.11 -12.17 21.64
CA SER A 167 17.93 -12.43 22.47
C SER A 167 16.69 -12.56 21.59
N GLN A 168 15.73 -13.35 22.02
CA GLN A 168 14.41 -13.45 21.40
C GLN A 168 13.38 -13.26 22.51
N SER A 169 12.60 -12.18 22.47
CA SER A 169 11.40 -12.03 23.27
C SER A 169 10.23 -12.60 22.47
N LEU A 170 9.53 -13.56 23.04
CA LEU A 170 8.21 -13.96 22.57
C LEU A 170 7.24 -12.93 23.16
N ASP A 171 6.72 -12.03 22.34
CA ASP A 171 5.54 -11.28 22.73
C ASP A 171 4.39 -12.29 22.74
N GLU A 172 3.88 -12.58 23.93
CA GLU A 172 2.65 -13.36 24.09
C GLU A 172 1.49 -12.53 23.50
N PHE A 173 0.90 -13.05 22.42
CA PHE A 173 -0.30 -12.51 21.79
C PHE A 173 -1.57 -13.04 22.44
#